data_675010e6766d2adc6e10b192d6cc2b96
#
_entry.id   675010e6766d2adc6e10b192d6cc2b96
#
_cell.length_a   1.000
_cell.length_b   1.000
_cell.length_c   1.000
_cell.angle_alpha   90.00
_cell.angle_beta   90.00
_cell.angle_gamma   90.00
#
_symmetry.space_group_name_H-M   'P 1'
#
loop_
_entity.id
_entity.type
_entity.pdbx_description
1 polymer ?
#
loop_
_entity_poly.entity_id
_entity_poly.type
_entity_poly.pdbx_seq_one_letter_code
_entity_poly.pdbx_strand_id
1 'polypeptide(L)'
;MKDYADLLLPNIDKTIEDYKKIYPKRNLNEGAIVTRYAPSPTGYVHMGALFSAFIASKIAKQTNGVFFLRIEDTDKKREIENGVTGIIKDLKNYGIKIDEGMVSENEWIGEYGPYIQSKRKEIYQAFAKYLIMNDLAYPCFCTEEDLENIRKEQESIKDRIGYYGKWARDRYLSHEEIINRINNGDKYVIRLKSPGKFENKVIYDDLVKGKLELPENDLDIIIIKGDGLPTYHFAHLVDDYLMGTTHVIRGDEWLSSVPIHLQLFKVFGFKPPKYAHISPLLKEDNGTRRKLSKRKDPEAAISYYHEKGIPTEAVLLYLCTVANSNFEMWYLQNKDKTIDDFKLEFKKISSSGSLFDVDKLLNISKNYISLLSAIDVYNNTLEYSKNYDNELFDLLTKYKDYSINVMNIEREQKKPRKDLAMFSDFRKQNWYMYDELFTNLNYEWQNITDKIEIKEILNLYISKYSANDDKDTWFNKMKEVCDTLGYASDMKAYKENPNNYKGNIADVSNVLRVSLTTKSMTPDLYEIMKLLGKERMEKRFNMV
;
A
#
# COMPACT_ATOMS: atom_id res chain seq x y z
N MET A 1 -8.01 -10.43 -48.87
CA MET A 1 -7.79 -10.19 -47.43
C MET A 1 -8.05 -8.73 -47.03
N LYS A 2 -7.67 -7.75 -47.84
CA LYS A 2 -7.92 -6.32 -47.51
C LYS A 2 -9.43 -6.04 -47.37
N ASP A 3 -10.23 -6.42 -48.35
CA ASP A 3 -11.67 -6.18 -48.37
C ASP A 3 -12.42 -6.86 -47.19
N TYR A 4 -11.98 -8.00 -46.78
CA TYR A 4 -12.49 -8.75 -45.66
C TYR A 4 -12.11 -8.10 -44.30
N ALA A 5 -10.87 -7.58 -44.17
CA ALA A 5 -10.46 -6.87 -42.97
C ALA A 5 -11.22 -5.53 -42.79
N ASP A 6 -11.55 -4.87 -43.90
CA ASP A 6 -12.34 -3.64 -43.92
C ASP A 6 -13.83 -3.91 -43.53
N LEU A 7 -14.38 -5.08 -43.86
CA LEU A 7 -15.70 -5.50 -43.40
C LEU A 7 -15.74 -5.77 -41.90
N LEU A 8 -14.72 -6.41 -41.36
CA LEU A 8 -14.66 -6.73 -39.93
C LEU A 8 -14.39 -5.52 -39.04
N LEU A 9 -13.53 -4.63 -39.51
CA LEU A 9 -13.11 -3.42 -38.77
C LEU A 9 -13.25 -2.19 -39.69
N PRO A 10 -14.50 -1.75 -39.92
CA PRO A 10 -14.77 -0.60 -40.79
C PRO A 10 -14.25 0.69 -40.14
N ASN A 11 -13.92 1.68 -40.98
CA ASN A 11 -13.48 3.01 -40.57
C ASN A 11 -12.15 3.03 -39.77
N ILE A 12 -11.31 2.03 -39.94
CA ILE A 12 -9.97 1.97 -39.35
C ILE A 12 -8.96 2.28 -40.47
N ASP A 13 -8.58 3.55 -40.59
CA ASP A 13 -7.71 4.02 -41.66
C ASP A 13 -6.23 4.12 -41.25
N LYS A 14 -5.97 4.38 -39.94
CA LYS A 14 -4.61 4.45 -39.41
C LYS A 14 -3.97 3.07 -39.30
N THR A 15 -2.72 3.02 -39.72
CA THR A 15 -1.86 1.83 -39.64
C THR A 15 -1.04 1.81 -38.35
N ILE A 16 -0.39 0.68 -38.07
CA ILE A 16 0.58 0.57 -36.97
C ILE A 16 1.70 1.62 -37.13
N GLU A 17 2.18 1.85 -38.37
CA GLU A 17 3.23 2.84 -38.63
C GLU A 17 2.78 4.27 -38.33
N ASP A 18 1.51 4.61 -38.56
CA ASP A 18 0.96 5.91 -38.18
C ASP A 18 0.92 6.06 -36.66
N TYR A 19 0.53 5.02 -35.92
CA TYR A 19 0.58 5.06 -34.45
C TYR A 19 2.01 5.11 -33.91
N LYS A 20 3.00 4.52 -34.56
CA LYS A 20 4.41 4.69 -34.18
C LYS A 20 4.91 6.12 -34.35
N LYS A 21 4.35 6.88 -35.32
CA LYS A 21 4.65 8.31 -35.48
C LYS A 21 3.97 9.15 -34.40
N ILE A 22 2.72 8.83 -34.06
CA ILE A 22 1.96 9.49 -32.98
C ILE A 22 2.62 9.23 -31.62
N TYR A 23 3.11 8.00 -31.38
CA TYR A 23 3.77 7.59 -30.16
C TYR A 23 5.23 7.21 -30.44
N PRO A 24 6.12 8.20 -30.61
CA PRO A 24 7.52 7.95 -30.96
C PRO A 24 8.25 7.27 -29.78
N LYS A 25 9.37 6.65 -30.09
CA LYS A 25 10.23 6.10 -29.02
C LYS A 25 10.61 7.20 -28.04
N ARG A 26 10.56 6.85 -26.73
CA ARG A 26 10.96 7.77 -25.67
C ARG A 26 12.42 8.16 -25.79
N ASN A 27 12.71 9.45 -25.65
CA ASN A 27 14.06 9.99 -25.59
C ASN A 27 14.53 9.98 -24.12
N LEU A 28 15.06 8.86 -23.66
CA LEU A 28 15.53 8.66 -22.30
C LEU A 28 17.01 8.25 -22.28
N ASN A 29 17.69 8.57 -21.19
CA ASN A 29 19.07 8.16 -21.00
C ASN A 29 19.21 6.61 -21.03
N GLU A 30 20.40 6.15 -21.42
CA GLU A 30 20.70 4.73 -21.39
C GLU A 30 20.52 4.15 -19.97
N GLY A 31 19.83 3.04 -19.86
CA GLY A 31 19.53 2.40 -18.57
C GLY A 31 18.29 2.93 -17.85
N ALA A 32 17.66 3.99 -18.34
CA ALA A 32 16.38 4.47 -17.79
C ALA A 32 15.27 3.44 -17.95
N ILE A 33 14.53 3.20 -16.90
CA ILE A 33 13.48 2.18 -16.85
C ILE A 33 12.10 2.84 -16.93
N VAL A 34 11.26 2.38 -17.86
CA VAL A 34 9.86 2.76 -17.97
C VAL A 34 9.00 1.65 -17.38
N THR A 35 8.27 1.99 -16.33
CA THR A 35 7.34 1.10 -15.64
C THR A 35 5.94 1.69 -15.61
N ARG A 36 4.96 0.87 -15.23
CA ARG A 36 3.58 1.33 -15.08
C ARG A 36 2.88 0.65 -13.91
N TYR A 37 1.90 1.35 -13.35
CA TYR A 37 0.81 0.76 -12.60
C TYR A 37 -0.43 0.77 -13.51
N ALA A 38 -1.02 -0.41 -13.72
CA ALA A 38 -2.08 -0.60 -14.71
C ALA A 38 -3.29 -1.32 -14.07
N PRO A 39 -3.98 -0.65 -13.13
CA PRO A 39 -5.12 -1.25 -12.44
C PRO A 39 -6.40 -1.15 -13.26
N SER A 40 -7.30 -2.14 -13.05
CA SER A 40 -8.70 -2.02 -13.42
C SER A 40 -9.48 -1.30 -12.31
N PRO A 41 -10.40 -0.37 -12.62
CA PRO A 41 -11.17 0.39 -11.63
C PRO A 41 -12.34 -0.45 -11.06
N THR A 42 -12.07 -1.69 -10.66
CA THR A 42 -13.06 -2.69 -10.20
C THR A 42 -13.09 -2.84 -8.68
N GLY A 43 -12.42 -1.97 -7.94
CA GLY A 43 -12.37 -1.98 -6.48
C GLY A 43 -11.26 -1.08 -5.93
N TYR A 44 -11.28 -0.88 -4.62
CA TYR A 44 -10.25 -0.11 -3.92
C TYR A 44 -8.90 -0.79 -4.00
N VAL A 45 -7.83 0.02 -3.96
CA VAL A 45 -6.45 -0.48 -3.93
C VAL A 45 -6.24 -1.35 -2.68
N HIS A 46 -5.55 -2.46 -2.82
CA HIS A 46 -5.18 -3.33 -1.71
C HIS A 46 -3.66 -3.31 -1.51
N MET A 47 -3.21 -3.75 -0.34
CA MET A 47 -1.79 -3.71 0.05
C MET A 47 -0.87 -4.37 -0.98
N GLY A 48 -1.26 -5.49 -1.58
CA GLY A 48 -0.47 -6.15 -2.64
C GLY A 48 -0.36 -5.32 -3.92
N ALA A 49 -1.42 -4.58 -4.29
CA ALA A 49 -1.38 -3.67 -5.45
C ALA A 49 -0.53 -2.43 -5.15
N LEU A 50 -0.66 -1.85 -3.96
CA LEU A 50 0.20 -0.77 -3.49
C LEU A 50 1.67 -1.20 -3.49
N PHE A 51 1.97 -2.41 -3.04
CA PHE A 51 3.32 -2.97 -3.03
C PHE A 51 3.93 -3.04 -4.43
N SER A 52 3.17 -3.54 -5.41
CA SER A 52 3.61 -3.58 -6.81
C SER A 52 3.80 -2.19 -7.41
N ALA A 53 2.87 -1.26 -7.15
CA ALA A 53 2.96 0.13 -7.61
C ALA A 53 4.16 0.85 -7.00
N PHE A 54 4.41 0.65 -5.70
CA PHE A 54 5.55 1.20 -4.98
C PHE A 54 6.88 0.72 -5.58
N ILE A 55 7.04 -0.59 -5.82
CA ILE A 55 8.25 -1.13 -6.44
C ILE A 55 8.44 -0.56 -7.84
N ALA A 56 7.36 -0.50 -8.65
CA ALA A 56 7.40 0.01 -10.01
C ALA A 56 7.83 1.50 -10.05
N SER A 57 7.23 2.33 -9.21
CA SER A 57 7.57 3.74 -9.07
C SER A 57 9.02 3.94 -8.62
N LYS A 58 9.46 3.18 -7.60
CA LYS A 58 10.81 3.28 -7.07
C LYS A 58 11.88 2.86 -8.09
N ILE A 59 11.66 1.78 -8.82
CA ILE A 59 12.58 1.30 -9.87
C ILE A 59 12.69 2.34 -11.02
N ALA A 60 11.59 2.94 -11.43
CA ALA A 60 11.62 4.01 -12.44
C ALA A 60 12.41 5.22 -11.92
N LYS A 61 12.06 5.72 -10.73
CA LYS A 61 12.69 6.89 -10.12
C LYS A 61 14.21 6.72 -9.95
N GLN A 62 14.68 5.59 -9.42
CA GLN A 62 16.11 5.36 -9.16
C GLN A 62 16.95 5.24 -10.44
N THR A 63 16.33 5.08 -11.61
CA THR A 63 17.00 5.00 -12.92
C THR A 63 16.77 6.26 -13.77
N ASN A 64 16.19 7.32 -13.20
CA ASN A 64 15.75 8.50 -13.94
C ASN A 64 14.86 8.15 -15.14
N GLY A 65 14.01 7.15 -14.96
CA GLY A 65 13.06 6.67 -15.94
C GLY A 65 11.68 7.27 -15.76
N VAL A 66 10.64 6.56 -16.19
CA VAL A 66 9.24 7.04 -16.16
C VAL A 66 8.36 6.00 -15.47
N PHE A 67 7.54 6.45 -14.53
CA PHE A 67 6.46 5.68 -13.94
C PHE A 67 5.11 6.28 -14.34
N PHE A 68 4.26 5.50 -15.00
CA PHE A 68 2.96 6.00 -15.45
C PHE A 68 1.77 5.19 -14.93
N LEU A 69 0.62 5.87 -14.82
CA LEU A 69 -0.67 5.28 -14.43
C LEU A 69 -1.54 5.09 -15.67
N ARG A 70 -1.83 3.83 -16.02
CA ARG A 70 -2.80 3.47 -17.08
C ARG A 70 -3.99 2.75 -16.47
N ILE A 71 -5.20 3.20 -16.79
CA ILE A 71 -6.44 2.57 -16.32
C ILE A 71 -6.91 1.53 -17.35
N GLU A 72 -7.10 0.30 -16.87
CA GLU A 72 -7.56 -0.84 -17.67
C GLU A 72 -9.06 -1.09 -17.41
N ASP A 73 -9.90 -0.28 -18.08
CA ASP A 73 -11.36 -0.19 -17.92
C ASP A 73 -12.12 -0.94 -19.04
N THR A 74 -11.52 -1.94 -19.64
CA THR A 74 -12.17 -2.72 -20.73
C THR A 74 -13.25 -3.68 -20.23
N ASP A 75 -13.39 -3.90 -18.92
CA ASP A 75 -14.44 -4.69 -18.27
C ASP A 75 -15.43 -3.79 -17.53
N LYS A 76 -16.32 -3.16 -18.30
CA LYS A 76 -17.32 -2.22 -17.78
C LYS A 76 -18.31 -2.84 -16.79
N LYS A 77 -18.51 -4.17 -16.81
CA LYS A 77 -19.46 -4.83 -15.91
C LYS A 77 -19.02 -4.84 -14.44
N ARG A 78 -17.70 -4.72 -14.19
CA ARG A 78 -17.11 -4.73 -12.85
C ARG A 78 -16.58 -3.39 -12.40
N GLU A 79 -16.72 -2.36 -13.21
CA GLU A 79 -16.28 -1.00 -12.88
C GLU A 79 -17.13 -0.44 -11.72
N ILE A 80 -16.45 0.20 -10.76
CA ILE A 80 -17.11 0.88 -9.64
C ILE A 80 -17.11 2.39 -9.86
N GLU A 81 -18.15 3.04 -9.36
CA GLU A 81 -18.23 4.51 -9.41
C GLU A 81 -17.03 5.15 -8.69
N ASN A 82 -16.46 6.19 -9.28
CA ASN A 82 -15.25 6.89 -8.79
C ASN A 82 -14.02 5.99 -8.60
N GLY A 83 -13.95 4.84 -9.30
CA GLY A 83 -12.84 3.89 -9.17
C GLY A 83 -11.50 4.48 -9.56
N VAL A 84 -11.45 5.29 -10.64
CA VAL A 84 -10.22 5.96 -11.11
C VAL A 84 -9.77 7.01 -10.09
N THR A 85 -10.70 7.87 -9.64
CA THR A 85 -10.42 8.90 -8.61
C THR A 85 -9.91 8.25 -7.32
N GLY A 86 -10.48 7.11 -6.92
CA GLY A 86 -10.02 6.35 -5.76
C GLY A 86 -8.57 5.88 -5.91
N ILE A 87 -8.21 5.30 -7.05
CA ILE A 87 -6.84 4.84 -7.34
C ILE A 87 -5.85 6.01 -7.29
N ILE A 88 -6.19 7.14 -7.93
CA ILE A 88 -5.33 8.34 -7.95
C ILE A 88 -5.12 8.88 -6.54
N LYS A 89 -6.20 9.00 -5.76
CA LYS A 89 -6.16 9.44 -4.36
C LYS A 89 -5.28 8.52 -3.51
N ASP A 90 -5.42 7.22 -3.68
CA ASP A 90 -4.64 6.24 -2.93
C ASP A 90 -3.14 6.35 -3.24
N LEU A 91 -2.74 6.43 -4.51
CA LEU A 91 -1.35 6.66 -4.88
C LEU A 91 -0.80 7.96 -4.29
N LYS A 92 -1.57 9.05 -4.37
CA LYS A 92 -1.19 10.36 -3.82
C LYS A 92 -1.02 10.31 -2.30
N ASN A 93 -1.94 9.65 -1.59
CA ASN A 93 -1.89 9.50 -0.14
C ASN A 93 -0.63 8.75 0.32
N TYR A 94 -0.13 7.81 -0.49
CA TYR A 94 1.11 7.09 -0.24
C TYR A 94 2.35 7.74 -0.88
N GLY A 95 2.25 8.99 -1.34
CA GLY A 95 3.38 9.72 -1.92
C GLY A 95 3.94 9.11 -3.21
N ILE A 96 3.21 8.19 -3.84
CA ILE A 96 3.60 7.58 -5.12
C ILE A 96 3.23 8.55 -6.24
N LYS A 97 4.23 9.29 -6.70
CA LYS A 97 4.06 10.26 -7.80
C LYS A 97 4.10 9.52 -9.14
N ILE A 98 3.14 9.83 -9.98
CA ILE A 98 3.15 9.45 -11.40
C ILE A 98 3.85 10.54 -12.20
N ASP A 99 4.67 10.15 -13.17
CA ASP A 99 5.30 11.07 -14.12
C ASP A 99 4.36 11.37 -15.29
N GLU A 100 3.56 10.37 -15.67
CA GLU A 100 2.55 10.43 -16.74
C GLU A 100 1.32 9.58 -16.34
N GLY A 101 0.21 9.78 -17.03
CA GLY A 101 -0.99 8.97 -16.82
C GLY A 101 -2.20 9.76 -16.35
N MET A 102 -3.23 9.03 -15.88
CA MET A 102 -4.48 9.64 -15.42
C MET A 102 -4.25 10.44 -14.14
N VAL A 103 -4.73 11.68 -14.11
CA VAL A 103 -4.70 12.58 -12.93
C VAL A 103 -6.10 12.90 -12.41
N SER A 104 -7.15 12.60 -13.19
CA SER A 104 -8.55 12.60 -12.80
C SER A 104 -9.32 11.57 -13.64
N GLU A 105 -10.65 11.50 -13.49
CA GLU A 105 -11.51 10.61 -14.31
C GLU A 105 -11.38 10.88 -15.82
N ASN A 106 -11.11 12.11 -16.21
CA ASN A 106 -11.13 12.53 -17.61
C ASN A 106 -9.84 13.19 -18.11
N GLU A 107 -8.87 13.40 -17.23
CA GLU A 107 -7.64 14.12 -17.54
C GLU A 107 -6.40 13.26 -17.31
N TRP A 108 -5.41 13.47 -18.14
CA TRP A 108 -4.10 12.84 -18.03
C TRP A 108 -2.97 13.82 -18.33
N ILE A 109 -1.79 13.49 -17.91
CA ILE A 109 -0.53 14.17 -18.24
C ILE A 109 0.37 13.22 -19.03
N GLY A 110 1.23 13.78 -19.87
CA GLY A 110 2.14 13.01 -20.74
C GLY A 110 1.65 12.87 -22.18
N GLU A 111 2.55 12.43 -23.06
CA GLU A 111 2.37 12.44 -24.52
C GLU A 111 1.87 11.11 -25.10
N TYR A 112 1.78 10.06 -24.28
CA TYR A 112 1.41 8.70 -24.72
C TYR A 112 -0.07 8.35 -24.44
N GLY A 113 -0.88 9.36 -24.10
CA GLY A 113 -2.30 9.21 -23.85
C GLY A 113 -3.15 8.88 -25.09
N PRO A 114 -4.43 8.55 -24.88
CA PRO A 114 -5.12 8.44 -23.60
C PRO A 114 -4.56 7.32 -22.71
N TYR A 115 -4.46 7.57 -21.40
CA TYR A 115 -4.00 6.55 -20.43
C TYR A 115 -5.16 5.76 -19.82
N ILE A 116 -6.26 5.65 -20.56
CA ILE A 116 -7.43 4.84 -20.22
C ILE A 116 -7.82 4.00 -21.44
N GLN A 117 -7.95 2.69 -21.27
CA GLN A 117 -8.03 1.75 -22.40
C GLN A 117 -9.31 1.90 -23.22
N SER A 118 -10.45 2.19 -22.61
CA SER A 118 -11.71 2.38 -23.36
C SER A 118 -11.65 3.49 -24.41
N LYS A 119 -10.80 4.50 -24.20
CA LYS A 119 -10.59 5.61 -25.15
C LYS A 119 -9.57 5.30 -26.26
N ARG A 120 -8.99 4.09 -26.27
CA ARG A 120 -7.96 3.65 -27.24
C ARG A 120 -8.49 2.60 -28.23
N LYS A 121 -9.80 2.44 -28.33
CA LYS A 121 -10.47 1.40 -29.13
C LYS A 121 -9.94 1.33 -30.57
N GLU A 122 -9.83 2.49 -31.26
CA GLU A 122 -9.34 2.58 -32.64
C GLU A 122 -7.90 2.05 -32.80
N ILE A 123 -7.05 2.31 -31.80
CA ILE A 123 -5.66 1.84 -31.80
C ILE A 123 -5.63 0.30 -31.81
N TYR A 124 -6.38 -0.33 -30.89
CA TYR A 124 -6.44 -1.79 -30.82
C TYR A 124 -7.01 -2.40 -32.10
N GLN A 125 -8.03 -1.78 -32.67
CA GLN A 125 -8.63 -2.25 -33.91
C GLN A 125 -7.66 -2.14 -35.09
N ALA A 126 -6.82 -1.10 -35.15
CA ALA A 126 -5.78 -1.00 -36.18
C ALA A 126 -4.74 -2.14 -36.09
N PHE A 127 -4.33 -2.48 -34.87
CA PHE A 127 -3.42 -3.61 -34.65
C PHE A 127 -4.08 -4.96 -34.99
N ALA A 128 -5.37 -5.14 -34.63
CA ALA A 128 -6.12 -6.33 -34.99
C ALA A 128 -6.33 -6.44 -36.52
N LYS A 129 -6.62 -5.32 -37.19
CA LYS A 129 -6.75 -5.26 -38.66
C LYS A 129 -5.47 -5.69 -39.36
N TYR A 130 -4.32 -5.25 -38.85
CA TYR A 130 -3.01 -5.73 -39.35
C TYR A 130 -2.89 -7.25 -39.26
N LEU A 131 -3.27 -7.86 -38.13
CA LEU A 131 -3.22 -9.32 -37.98
C LEU A 131 -4.15 -10.02 -38.96
N ILE A 132 -5.37 -9.52 -39.16
CA ILE A 132 -6.31 -10.07 -40.13
C ILE A 132 -5.75 -10.01 -41.54
N MET A 133 -5.20 -8.87 -41.94
CA MET A 133 -4.60 -8.66 -43.28
C MET A 133 -3.44 -9.62 -43.56
N ASN A 134 -2.74 -10.09 -42.53
CA ASN A 134 -1.61 -11.02 -42.62
C ASN A 134 -1.99 -12.47 -42.29
N ASP A 135 -3.28 -12.84 -42.28
CA ASP A 135 -3.79 -14.16 -41.92
C ASP A 135 -3.31 -14.67 -40.54
N LEU A 136 -3.14 -13.73 -39.59
CA LEU A 136 -2.71 -14.02 -38.20
C LEU A 136 -3.87 -13.86 -37.20
N ALA A 137 -5.05 -13.44 -37.67
CA ALA A 137 -6.27 -13.36 -36.90
C ALA A 137 -7.50 -13.61 -37.78
N TYR A 138 -8.58 -14.02 -37.18
CA TYR A 138 -9.82 -14.38 -37.88
C TYR A 138 -11.06 -14.09 -37.02
N PRO A 139 -12.24 -13.87 -37.63
CA PRO A 139 -13.50 -13.76 -36.89
C PRO A 139 -13.97 -15.12 -36.39
N CYS A 140 -14.42 -15.17 -35.15
CA CYS A 140 -15.05 -16.34 -34.56
C CYS A 140 -16.50 -16.00 -34.23
N PHE A 141 -17.42 -16.77 -34.77
CA PHE A 141 -18.87 -16.61 -34.65
C PHE A 141 -19.46 -17.58 -33.62
N CYS A 142 -18.63 -18.36 -32.91
CA CYS A 142 -19.09 -19.29 -31.87
C CYS A 142 -19.84 -18.52 -30.78
N THR A 143 -21.05 -19.01 -30.48
CA THR A 143 -21.85 -18.54 -29.34
C THR A 143 -21.28 -19.08 -28.02
N GLU A 144 -21.82 -18.59 -26.88
CA GLU A 144 -21.48 -19.16 -25.57
C GLU A 144 -21.91 -20.64 -25.48
N GLU A 145 -23.03 -21.01 -26.12
CA GLU A 145 -23.52 -22.39 -26.19
C GLU A 145 -22.55 -23.27 -26.99
N ASP A 146 -22.05 -22.80 -28.15
CA ASP A 146 -21.07 -23.53 -28.94
C ASP A 146 -19.79 -23.80 -28.14
N LEU A 147 -19.30 -22.79 -27.43
CA LEU A 147 -18.10 -22.92 -26.61
C LEU A 147 -18.31 -23.87 -25.42
N GLU A 148 -19.48 -23.87 -24.80
CA GLU A 148 -19.82 -24.81 -23.73
C GLU A 148 -19.97 -26.24 -24.25
N ASN A 149 -20.52 -26.44 -25.46
CA ASN A 149 -20.57 -27.74 -26.10
C ASN A 149 -19.18 -28.28 -26.44
N ILE A 150 -18.29 -27.44 -26.98
CA ILE A 150 -16.88 -27.79 -27.21
C ILE A 150 -16.23 -28.22 -25.89
N ARG A 151 -16.43 -27.47 -24.83
CA ARG A 151 -15.89 -27.78 -23.51
C ARG A 151 -16.36 -29.15 -23.00
N LYS A 152 -17.67 -29.43 -23.05
CA LYS A 152 -18.23 -30.71 -22.63
C LYS A 152 -17.65 -31.87 -23.44
N GLU A 153 -17.50 -31.69 -24.75
CA GLU A 153 -16.88 -32.68 -25.61
C GLU A 153 -15.41 -32.97 -25.23
N GLN A 154 -14.62 -31.90 -24.99
CA GLN A 154 -13.25 -32.02 -24.49
C GLN A 154 -13.18 -32.76 -23.15
N GLU A 155 -14.05 -32.40 -22.19
CA GLU A 155 -14.14 -33.07 -20.89
C GLU A 155 -14.47 -34.57 -21.03
N SER A 156 -15.42 -34.93 -21.95
CA SER A 156 -15.87 -36.31 -22.15
C SER A 156 -14.74 -37.23 -22.61
N ILE A 157 -13.82 -36.71 -23.42
CA ILE A 157 -12.66 -37.47 -23.96
C ILE A 157 -11.37 -37.16 -23.19
N LYS A 158 -11.45 -36.43 -22.08
CA LYS A 158 -10.30 -36.02 -21.26
C LYS A 158 -9.22 -35.25 -22.04
N ASP A 159 -9.65 -34.46 -23.04
CA ASP A 159 -8.77 -33.55 -23.76
C ASP A 159 -8.61 -32.23 -22.98
N ARG A 160 -7.58 -31.49 -23.33
CA ARG A 160 -7.31 -30.19 -22.71
C ARG A 160 -8.41 -29.19 -23.12
N ILE A 161 -8.95 -28.48 -22.14
CA ILE A 161 -9.99 -27.47 -22.37
C ILE A 161 -9.39 -26.21 -23.03
N GLY A 162 -10.06 -25.72 -24.09
CA GLY A 162 -9.67 -24.49 -24.77
C GLY A 162 -10.06 -24.45 -26.24
N TYR A 163 -9.85 -23.32 -26.88
CA TYR A 163 -10.17 -23.09 -28.28
C TYR A 163 -8.87 -23.13 -29.10
N TYR A 164 -8.50 -24.33 -29.61
CA TYR A 164 -7.24 -24.60 -30.31
C TYR A 164 -7.38 -25.78 -31.29
N GLY A 165 -6.50 -25.88 -32.26
CA GLY A 165 -6.42 -27.00 -33.20
C GLY A 165 -7.78 -27.34 -33.82
N LYS A 166 -8.23 -28.61 -33.76
CA LYS A 166 -9.53 -29.07 -34.26
C LYS A 166 -10.74 -28.40 -33.56
N TRP A 167 -10.54 -27.91 -32.33
CA TRP A 167 -11.57 -27.27 -31.55
C TRP A 167 -11.80 -25.83 -31.98
N ALA A 168 -10.85 -25.21 -32.67
CA ALA A 168 -10.96 -23.86 -33.22
C ALA A 168 -11.68 -23.89 -34.57
N ARG A 169 -12.98 -24.22 -34.55
CA ARG A 169 -13.77 -24.52 -35.77
C ARG A 169 -13.71 -23.39 -36.80
N ASP A 170 -13.93 -22.15 -36.37
CA ASP A 170 -14.02 -20.99 -37.26
C ASP A 170 -12.66 -20.57 -37.85
N ARG A 171 -11.56 -21.14 -37.33
CA ARG A 171 -10.20 -20.92 -37.84
C ARG A 171 -10.03 -21.32 -39.32
N TYR A 172 -10.87 -22.25 -39.76
CA TYR A 172 -10.77 -22.88 -41.10
C TYR A 172 -11.88 -22.44 -42.05
N LEU A 173 -12.73 -21.45 -41.66
CA LEU A 173 -13.74 -20.89 -42.53
C LEU A 173 -13.10 -20.21 -43.76
N SER A 174 -13.71 -20.41 -44.92
CA SER A 174 -13.32 -19.72 -46.15
C SER A 174 -13.70 -18.23 -46.07
N HIS A 175 -13.06 -17.42 -46.89
CA HIS A 175 -13.39 -15.99 -46.98
C HIS A 175 -14.85 -15.76 -47.41
N GLU A 176 -15.38 -16.62 -48.28
CA GLU A 176 -16.78 -16.54 -48.74
C GLU A 176 -17.75 -16.83 -47.60
N GLU A 177 -17.50 -17.86 -46.82
CA GLU A 177 -18.32 -18.19 -45.63
C GLU A 177 -18.29 -17.04 -44.61
N ILE A 178 -17.13 -16.47 -44.36
CA ILE A 178 -17.00 -15.33 -43.43
C ILE A 178 -17.79 -14.12 -43.93
N ILE A 179 -17.65 -13.75 -45.20
CA ILE A 179 -18.36 -12.62 -45.81
C ILE A 179 -19.87 -12.85 -45.74
N ASN A 180 -20.34 -14.04 -46.07
CA ASN A 180 -21.75 -14.40 -45.99
C ASN A 180 -22.29 -14.26 -44.56
N ARG A 181 -21.55 -14.73 -43.55
CA ARG A 181 -21.96 -14.63 -42.15
C ARG A 181 -22.00 -13.17 -41.65
N ILE A 182 -21.03 -12.34 -42.05
CA ILE A 182 -21.00 -10.92 -41.71
C ILE A 182 -22.19 -10.20 -42.35
N ASN A 183 -22.49 -10.49 -43.65
CA ASN A 183 -23.61 -9.89 -44.37
C ASN A 183 -24.97 -10.31 -43.80
N ASN A 184 -25.06 -11.51 -43.22
CA ASN A 184 -26.24 -12.00 -42.49
C ASN A 184 -26.40 -11.36 -41.10
N GLY A 185 -25.43 -10.57 -40.65
CA GLY A 185 -25.45 -9.88 -39.34
C GLY A 185 -25.05 -10.76 -38.17
N ASP A 186 -24.33 -11.88 -38.42
CA ASP A 186 -23.83 -12.77 -37.37
C ASP A 186 -22.85 -11.99 -36.48
N LYS A 187 -22.99 -12.11 -35.15
CA LYS A 187 -22.06 -11.51 -34.20
C LYS A 187 -20.78 -12.30 -34.16
N TYR A 188 -19.68 -11.60 -34.01
CA TYR A 188 -18.35 -12.23 -33.94
C TYR A 188 -17.43 -11.54 -32.95
N VAL A 189 -16.39 -12.27 -32.56
CA VAL A 189 -15.18 -11.76 -31.89
C VAL A 189 -13.99 -12.01 -32.80
N ILE A 190 -12.88 -11.31 -32.59
CA ILE A 190 -11.67 -11.57 -33.36
C ILE A 190 -10.71 -12.37 -32.49
N ARG A 191 -10.21 -13.48 -33.03
CA ARG A 191 -9.25 -14.36 -32.38
C ARG A 191 -7.88 -14.29 -33.06
N LEU A 192 -6.82 -14.41 -32.25
CA LEU A 192 -5.48 -14.68 -32.74
C LEU A 192 -5.44 -16.09 -33.36
N LYS A 193 -4.84 -16.22 -34.52
CA LYS A 193 -4.50 -17.52 -35.12
C LYS A 193 -3.17 -17.97 -34.53
N SER A 194 -3.22 -18.63 -33.37
CA SER A 194 -2.00 -18.97 -32.63
C SER A 194 -1.03 -19.81 -33.48
N PRO A 195 0.23 -19.41 -33.61
CA PRO A 195 1.25 -20.19 -34.29
C PRO A 195 1.94 -21.23 -33.36
N GLY A 196 1.59 -21.21 -32.05
CA GLY A 196 2.28 -22.03 -31.06
C GLY A 196 1.80 -23.46 -31.00
N LYS A 197 2.59 -24.28 -30.27
CA LYS A 197 2.28 -25.70 -29.99
C LYS A 197 2.49 -25.91 -28.49
N PHE A 198 1.52 -26.55 -27.85
CA PHE A 198 1.55 -26.79 -26.41
C PHE A 198 2.73 -27.63 -25.93
N GLU A 199 3.21 -28.54 -26.79
CA GLU A 199 4.34 -29.43 -26.52
C GLU A 199 5.68 -28.67 -26.47
N ASN A 200 5.74 -27.50 -27.12
CA ASN A 200 6.90 -26.63 -27.09
C ASN A 200 6.99 -25.89 -25.76
N LYS A 201 8.19 -25.42 -25.43
CA LYS A 201 8.48 -24.63 -24.23
C LYS A 201 8.93 -23.23 -24.58
N VAL A 202 8.39 -22.29 -23.85
CA VAL A 202 8.87 -20.89 -23.81
C VAL A 202 9.77 -20.73 -22.59
N ILE A 203 11.02 -20.36 -22.84
CA ILE A 203 11.99 -20.08 -21.79
C ILE A 203 12.18 -18.57 -21.72
N TYR A 204 12.04 -18.00 -20.55
CA TYR A 204 12.32 -16.59 -20.34
C TYR A 204 12.93 -16.34 -18.95
N ASP A 205 13.66 -15.24 -18.83
CA ASP A 205 14.28 -14.81 -17.57
C ASP A 205 13.40 -13.77 -16.89
N ASP A 206 12.70 -14.19 -15.83
CA ASP A 206 11.99 -13.26 -14.95
C ASP A 206 12.99 -12.61 -13.99
N LEU A 207 12.86 -11.29 -13.81
CA LEU A 207 13.83 -10.52 -13.01
C LEU A 207 13.81 -10.87 -11.52
N VAL A 208 12.70 -11.46 -11.03
CA VAL A 208 12.51 -11.86 -9.62
C VAL A 208 12.53 -13.37 -9.47
N LYS A 209 11.81 -14.10 -10.33
CA LYS A 209 11.67 -15.56 -10.26
C LYS A 209 12.83 -16.31 -10.92
N GLY A 210 13.67 -15.60 -11.68
CA GLY A 210 14.75 -16.23 -12.44
C GLY A 210 14.28 -16.93 -13.71
N LYS A 211 15.04 -17.89 -14.18
CA LYS A 211 14.73 -18.63 -15.41
C LYS A 211 13.52 -19.53 -15.23
N LEU A 212 12.50 -19.30 -16.05
CA LEU A 212 11.24 -20.04 -16.06
C LEU A 212 11.01 -20.70 -17.41
N GLU A 213 10.37 -21.88 -17.37
CA GLU A 213 10.01 -22.67 -18.51
C GLU A 213 8.51 -22.98 -18.45
N LEU A 214 7.75 -22.50 -19.44
CA LEU A 214 6.30 -22.65 -19.51
C LEU A 214 5.90 -23.23 -20.87
N PRO A 215 4.74 -23.92 -20.99
CA PRO A 215 4.19 -24.34 -22.26
C PRO A 215 3.99 -23.15 -23.20
N GLU A 216 4.28 -23.34 -24.51
CA GLU A 216 3.93 -22.34 -25.51
C GLU A 216 2.41 -22.22 -25.64
N ASN A 217 1.91 -21.01 -25.91
CA ASN A 217 0.47 -20.81 -26.12
C ASN A 217 0.05 -21.31 -27.49
N ASP A 218 -0.87 -22.27 -27.53
CA ASP A 218 -1.52 -22.77 -28.76
C ASP A 218 -3.00 -22.37 -28.84
N LEU A 219 -3.53 -21.70 -27.80
CA LEU A 219 -4.92 -21.24 -27.78
C LEU A 219 -5.11 -20.05 -28.73
N ASP A 220 -6.18 -20.10 -29.51
CA ASP A 220 -6.66 -18.98 -30.32
C ASP A 220 -7.43 -18.01 -29.44
N ILE A 221 -6.69 -17.19 -28.67
CA ILE A 221 -7.28 -16.24 -27.73
C ILE A 221 -8.12 -15.18 -28.45
N ILE A 222 -9.16 -14.69 -27.78
CA ILE A 222 -9.89 -13.50 -28.26
C ILE A 222 -8.98 -12.30 -28.09
N ILE A 223 -8.77 -11.52 -29.15
CA ILE A 223 -8.03 -10.25 -29.13
C ILE A 223 -8.94 -9.04 -29.13
N ILE A 224 -10.07 -9.09 -29.90
CA ILE A 224 -11.12 -8.06 -29.88
C ILE A 224 -12.46 -8.73 -29.56
N LYS A 225 -13.13 -8.18 -28.57
CA LYS A 225 -14.47 -8.60 -28.11
C LYS A 225 -15.58 -8.13 -29.06
N GLY A 226 -16.79 -8.64 -28.91
CA GLY A 226 -17.96 -8.25 -29.70
C GLY A 226 -18.37 -6.77 -29.55
N ASP A 227 -17.94 -6.07 -28.50
CA ASP A 227 -18.11 -4.61 -28.31
C ASP A 227 -17.01 -3.79 -29.00
N GLY A 228 -16.06 -4.46 -29.63
CA GLY A 228 -14.93 -3.88 -30.34
C GLY A 228 -13.79 -3.42 -29.44
N LEU A 229 -13.84 -3.67 -28.13
CA LEU A 229 -12.76 -3.43 -27.19
C LEU A 229 -11.81 -4.65 -27.13
N PRO A 230 -10.54 -4.46 -26.76
CA PRO A 230 -9.57 -5.53 -26.66
C PRO A 230 -9.84 -6.40 -25.42
N THR A 231 -9.29 -7.62 -25.46
CA THR A 231 -9.04 -8.37 -24.23
C THR A 231 -7.76 -7.86 -23.55
N TYR A 232 -7.61 -8.21 -22.26
CA TYR A 232 -6.42 -7.84 -21.47
C TYR A 232 -5.09 -8.16 -22.16
N HIS A 233 -4.94 -9.37 -22.68
CA HIS A 233 -3.67 -9.80 -23.30
C HIS A 233 -3.30 -8.96 -24.52
N PHE A 234 -4.27 -8.59 -25.32
CA PHE A 234 -4.02 -7.79 -26.52
C PHE A 234 -3.79 -6.31 -26.19
N ALA A 235 -4.58 -5.76 -25.28
CA ALA A 235 -4.37 -4.40 -24.79
C ALA A 235 -2.99 -4.22 -24.16
N HIS A 236 -2.55 -5.20 -23.33
CA HIS A 236 -1.22 -5.21 -22.72
C HIS A 236 -0.10 -5.09 -23.77
N LEU A 237 -0.15 -5.90 -24.84
CA LEU A 237 0.84 -5.80 -25.92
C LEU A 237 0.86 -4.39 -26.54
N VAL A 238 -0.31 -3.92 -27.02
CA VAL A 238 -0.41 -2.68 -27.81
C VAL A 238 0.03 -1.48 -26.98
N ASP A 239 -0.46 -1.40 -25.75
CA ASP A 239 -0.18 -0.28 -24.87
C ASP A 239 1.27 -0.27 -24.39
N ASP A 240 1.77 -1.39 -23.90
CA ASP A 240 3.14 -1.45 -23.40
C ASP A 240 4.17 -1.22 -24.51
N TYR A 241 3.85 -1.61 -25.76
CA TYR A 241 4.68 -1.28 -26.91
C TYR A 241 4.65 0.20 -27.24
N LEU A 242 3.46 0.78 -27.47
CA LEU A 242 3.31 2.18 -27.88
C LEU A 242 3.72 3.18 -26.80
N MET A 243 3.47 2.85 -25.51
CA MET A 243 3.88 3.68 -24.38
C MET A 243 5.34 3.48 -23.98
N GLY A 244 6.08 2.60 -24.67
CA GLY A 244 7.51 2.39 -24.46
C GLY A 244 7.86 1.75 -23.12
N THR A 245 6.98 0.90 -22.58
CA THR A 245 7.24 0.14 -21.34
C THR A 245 8.45 -0.77 -21.52
N THR A 246 9.46 -0.61 -20.66
CA THR A 246 10.66 -1.45 -20.69
C THR A 246 10.61 -2.60 -19.68
N HIS A 247 9.90 -2.38 -18.56
CA HIS A 247 9.79 -3.35 -17.48
C HIS A 247 8.34 -3.44 -16.99
N VAL A 248 7.81 -4.64 -16.94
CA VAL A 248 6.47 -4.96 -16.42
C VAL A 248 6.62 -5.58 -15.04
N ILE A 249 6.23 -4.81 -14.01
CA ILE A 249 6.21 -5.26 -12.61
C ILE A 249 4.76 -5.53 -12.24
N ARG A 250 4.45 -6.76 -11.81
CA ARG A 250 3.07 -7.19 -11.49
C ARG A 250 3.06 -8.41 -10.57
N GLY A 251 1.89 -8.78 -10.06
CA GLY A 251 1.73 -9.98 -9.24
C GLY A 251 2.00 -11.29 -10.00
N ASP A 252 2.42 -12.32 -9.30
CA ASP A 252 2.80 -13.61 -9.88
C ASP A 252 1.59 -14.44 -10.35
N GLU A 253 0.38 -14.04 -10.02
CA GLU A 253 -0.87 -14.57 -10.61
C GLU A 253 -0.91 -14.43 -12.15
N TRP A 254 -0.10 -13.54 -12.71
CA TRP A 254 0.00 -13.31 -14.15
C TRP A 254 1.11 -14.09 -14.85
N LEU A 255 1.82 -14.98 -14.13
CA LEU A 255 2.90 -15.81 -14.71
C LEU A 255 2.40 -16.65 -15.88
N SER A 256 1.24 -17.28 -15.76
CA SER A 256 0.63 -18.11 -16.80
C SER A 256 0.29 -17.34 -18.08
N SER A 257 0.21 -16.01 -18.03
CA SER A 257 -0.06 -15.16 -19.18
C SER A 257 1.20 -14.81 -20.00
N VAL A 258 2.39 -15.06 -19.46
CA VAL A 258 3.66 -14.68 -20.12
C VAL A 258 3.83 -15.33 -21.49
N PRO A 259 3.55 -16.65 -21.69
CA PRO A 259 3.65 -17.26 -23.01
C PRO A 259 2.77 -16.57 -24.06
N ILE A 260 1.55 -16.18 -23.69
CA ILE A 260 0.63 -15.44 -24.56
C ILE A 260 1.22 -14.08 -24.93
N HIS A 261 1.73 -13.34 -23.95
CA HIS A 261 2.29 -12.01 -24.19
C HIS A 261 3.54 -12.08 -25.07
N LEU A 262 4.47 -13.00 -24.79
CA LEU A 262 5.68 -13.18 -25.60
C LEU A 262 5.33 -13.60 -27.03
N GLN A 263 4.31 -14.45 -27.20
CA GLN A 263 3.82 -14.84 -28.53
C GLN A 263 3.25 -13.64 -29.29
N LEU A 264 2.44 -12.79 -28.63
CA LEU A 264 1.89 -11.59 -29.25
C LEU A 264 3.00 -10.63 -29.69
N PHE A 265 4.00 -10.37 -28.83
CA PHE A 265 5.16 -9.54 -29.21
C PHE A 265 5.92 -10.14 -30.42
N LYS A 266 6.10 -11.44 -30.45
CA LYS A 266 6.78 -12.17 -31.55
C LYS A 266 6.00 -12.07 -32.85
N VAL A 267 4.68 -12.21 -32.81
CA VAL A 267 3.80 -12.14 -34.00
C VAL A 267 3.88 -10.76 -34.68
N PHE A 268 4.02 -9.70 -33.90
CA PHE A 268 4.24 -8.34 -34.45
C PHE A 268 5.70 -8.02 -34.76
N GLY A 269 6.65 -8.89 -34.45
CA GLY A 269 8.08 -8.61 -34.57
C GLY A 269 8.58 -7.55 -33.57
N PHE A 270 7.89 -7.35 -32.47
CA PHE A 270 8.25 -6.38 -31.44
C PHE A 270 9.12 -6.99 -30.35
N LYS A 271 10.00 -6.16 -29.78
CA LYS A 271 10.77 -6.57 -28.60
C LYS A 271 9.87 -6.51 -27.34
N PRO A 272 9.72 -7.62 -26.59
CA PRO A 272 8.94 -7.61 -25.37
C PRO A 272 9.64 -6.83 -24.26
N PRO A 273 8.89 -6.29 -23.29
CA PRO A 273 9.45 -5.77 -22.04
C PRO A 273 10.06 -6.89 -21.22
N LYS A 274 10.91 -6.54 -20.26
CA LYS A 274 11.33 -7.47 -19.22
C LYS A 274 10.23 -7.61 -18.17
N TYR A 275 10.04 -8.82 -17.66
CA TYR A 275 9.01 -9.10 -16.64
C TYR A 275 9.64 -9.29 -15.26
N ALA A 276 8.96 -8.78 -14.25
CA ALA A 276 9.27 -8.97 -12.84
C ALA A 276 7.97 -9.35 -12.09
N HIS A 277 7.81 -10.62 -11.78
CA HIS A 277 6.62 -11.12 -11.09
C HIS A 277 6.84 -11.13 -9.58
N ILE A 278 6.12 -10.26 -8.89
CA ILE A 278 6.19 -10.08 -7.44
C ILE A 278 5.28 -11.10 -6.77
N SER A 279 5.84 -11.86 -5.83
CA SER A 279 5.05 -12.78 -5.02
C SER A 279 4.07 -12.04 -4.12
N PRO A 280 2.91 -12.65 -3.80
CA PRO A 280 1.91 -12.04 -2.94
C PRO A 280 2.44 -11.84 -1.52
N LEU A 281 1.87 -10.87 -0.83
CA LEU A 281 1.98 -10.76 0.61
C LEU A 281 1.15 -11.89 1.24
N LEU A 282 1.77 -12.63 2.15
CA LEU A 282 1.19 -13.80 2.80
C LEU A 282 0.83 -13.49 4.25
N LYS A 283 -0.16 -14.17 4.77
CA LYS A 283 -0.51 -14.19 6.20
C LYS A 283 -0.45 -15.62 6.70
N GLU A 284 0.02 -15.78 7.93
CA GLU A 284 -0.06 -17.06 8.61
C GLU A 284 -1.45 -17.24 9.24
N ASP A 285 -2.06 -18.38 8.99
CA ASP A 285 -3.38 -18.72 9.47
C ASP A 285 -3.36 -20.19 9.91
N ASN A 286 -3.43 -20.43 11.22
CA ASN A 286 -3.38 -21.77 11.79
C ASN A 286 -2.20 -22.64 11.31
N GLY A 287 -1.00 -22.05 11.24
CA GLY A 287 0.22 -22.74 10.80
C GLY A 287 0.34 -22.92 9.28
N THR A 288 -0.60 -22.40 8.50
CA THR A 288 -0.54 -22.40 7.04
C THR A 288 -0.38 -20.97 6.50
N ARG A 289 0.37 -20.83 5.39
CA ARG A 289 0.55 -19.55 4.72
C ARG A 289 -0.47 -19.40 3.61
N ARG A 290 -1.25 -18.32 3.64
CA ARG A 290 -2.20 -17.96 2.60
C ARG A 290 -1.99 -16.52 2.12
N LYS A 291 -2.47 -16.21 0.93
CA LYS A 291 -2.47 -14.85 0.40
C LYS A 291 -3.29 -13.92 1.32
N LEU A 292 -2.75 -12.73 1.61
CA LEU A 292 -3.46 -11.65 2.30
C LEU A 292 -4.73 -11.28 1.51
N SER A 293 -5.88 -11.23 2.16
CA SER A 293 -7.19 -11.16 1.50
C SER A 293 -8.10 -10.11 2.11
N LYS A 294 -8.63 -9.18 1.30
CA LYS A 294 -9.59 -8.16 1.74
C LYS A 294 -10.82 -8.71 2.48
N ARG A 295 -11.24 -9.93 2.16
CA ARG A 295 -12.44 -10.53 2.78
C ARG A 295 -12.20 -11.03 4.20
N LYS A 296 -10.95 -11.37 4.53
CA LYS A 296 -10.58 -11.98 5.82
C LYS A 296 -9.70 -11.07 6.67
N ASP A 297 -8.96 -10.17 6.05
CA ASP A 297 -7.88 -9.40 6.67
C ASP A 297 -8.14 -7.91 6.46
N PRO A 298 -8.58 -7.16 7.50
CA PRO A 298 -8.79 -5.71 7.39
C PRO A 298 -7.55 -4.96 6.88
N GLU A 299 -6.36 -5.39 7.31
CA GLU A 299 -5.06 -4.85 6.93
C GLU A 299 -4.69 -5.06 5.44
N ALA A 300 -5.48 -5.85 4.71
CA ALA A 300 -5.33 -5.94 3.27
C ALA A 300 -5.84 -4.69 2.54
N ALA A 301 -6.74 -3.93 3.14
CA ALA A 301 -7.22 -2.65 2.62
C ALA A 301 -6.26 -1.52 3.02
N ILE A 302 -5.84 -0.67 2.07
CA ILE A 302 -4.92 0.43 2.40
C ILE A 302 -5.57 1.54 3.21
N SER A 303 -6.90 1.69 3.17
CA SER A 303 -7.66 2.61 4.03
C SER A 303 -7.51 2.28 5.51
N TYR A 304 -7.34 1.01 5.86
CA TYR A 304 -7.12 0.55 7.23
C TYR A 304 -6.01 1.34 7.95
N TYR A 305 -4.91 1.64 7.26
CA TYR A 305 -3.76 2.34 7.85
C TYR A 305 -4.08 3.80 8.15
N HIS A 306 -4.81 4.46 7.29
CA HIS A 306 -5.29 5.83 7.52
C HIS A 306 -6.31 5.88 8.66
N GLU A 307 -7.26 4.95 8.68
CA GLU A 307 -8.27 4.82 9.74
C GLU A 307 -7.65 4.55 11.12
N LYS A 308 -6.53 3.84 11.17
CA LYS A 308 -5.76 3.60 12.39
C LYS A 308 -4.79 4.73 12.73
N GLY A 309 -4.53 5.65 11.82
CA GLY A 309 -3.56 6.73 12.00
C GLY A 309 -2.11 6.24 11.93
N ILE A 310 -1.84 5.21 11.14
CA ILE A 310 -0.47 4.74 10.87
C ILE A 310 0.15 5.65 9.81
N PRO A 311 1.35 6.24 10.05
CA PRO A 311 2.03 7.08 9.07
C PRO A 311 2.25 6.37 7.75
N THR A 312 1.99 7.06 6.65
CA THR A 312 2.21 6.54 5.29
C THR A 312 3.67 6.15 5.06
N GLU A 313 4.59 6.98 5.56
CA GLU A 313 6.03 6.73 5.50
C GLU A 313 6.41 5.43 6.23
N ALA A 314 5.79 5.14 7.36
CA ALA A 314 6.04 3.90 8.09
C ALA A 314 5.57 2.68 7.29
N VAL A 315 4.44 2.79 6.58
CA VAL A 315 3.97 1.73 5.67
C VAL A 315 4.96 1.53 4.53
N LEU A 316 5.46 2.60 3.91
CA LEU A 316 6.45 2.51 2.83
C LEU A 316 7.81 1.95 3.31
N LEU A 317 8.28 2.33 4.50
CA LEU A 317 9.46 1.76 5.14
C LEU A 317 9.28 0.25 5.36
N TYR A 318 8.10 -0.16 5.83
CA TYR A 318 7.77 -1.57 5.99
C TYR A 318 7.76 -2.30 4.64
N LEU A 319 7.15 -1.73 3.60
CA LEU A 319 7.14 -2.32 2.26
C LEU A 319 8.54 -2.45 1.66
N CYS A 320 9.45 -1.50 1.92
CA CYS A 320 10.87 -1.65 1.57
C CYS A 320 11.54 -2.81 2.28
N THR A 321 11.25 -3.00 3.58
CA THR A 321 11.77 -4.13 4.36
C THR A 321 11.28 -5.47 3.79
N VAL A 322 10.02 -5.51 3.36
CA VAL A 322 9.42 -6.70 2.71
C VAL A 322 10.00 -6.94 1.32
N ALA A 323 10.24 -5.87 0.57
CA ALA A 323 10.80 -5.95 -0.78
C ALA A 323 12.26 -6.40 -0.81
N ASN A 324 13.04 -6.01 0.21
CA ASN A 324 14.47 -6.29 0.22
C ASN A 324 14.99 -6.49 1.65
N SER A 325 15.46 -7.70 1.95
CA SER A 325 15.99 -8.06 3.29
C SER A 325 17.17 -7.20 3.76
N ASN A 326 17.91 -6.55 2.86
CA ASN A 326 19.03 -5.68 3.22
C ASN A 326 18.59 -4.27 3.65
N PHE A 327 17.33 -3.88 3.36
CA PHE A 327 16.85 -2.52 3.61
C PHE A 327 16.89 -2.16 5.09
N GLU A 328 16.49 -3.05 5.97
CA GLU A 328 16.43 -2.78 7.42
C GLU A 328 17.82 -2.43 7.99
N MET A 329 18.85 -3.22 7.65
CA MET A 329 20.22 -2.94 8.04
C MET A 329 20.74 -1.64 7.43
N TRP A 330 20.46 -1.41 6.16
CA TRP A 330 20.85 -0.19 5.48
C TRP A 330 20.21 1.04 6.14
N TYR A 331 18.93 1.00 6.44
CA TYR A 331 18.20 2.10 7.06
C TYR A 331 18.70 2.43 8.47
N LEU A 332 19.06 1.41 9.26
CA LEU A 332 19.67 1.61 10.58
C LEU A 332 21.05 2.29 10.52
N GLN A 333 21.81 2.03 9.47
CA GLN A 333 23.15 2.60 9.26
C GLN A 333 23.12 3.99 8.59
N ASN A 334 22.02 4.35 7.93
CA ASN A 334 21.87 5.58 7.14
C ASN A 334 20.68 6.41 7.64
N LYS A 335 20.73 6.83 8.90
CA LYS A 335 19.60 7.54 9.55
C LYS A 335 19.30 8.92 8.97
N ASP A 336 20.26 9.51 8.27
CA ASP A 336 20.17 10.77 7.54
C ASP A 336 19.60 10.62 6.13
N LYS A 337 19.39 9.39 5.68
CA LYS A 337 18.88 9.06 4.35
C LYS A 337 17.39 8.78 4.37
N THR A 338 16.79 8.97 3.20
CA THR A 338 15.39 8.67 2.94
C THR A 338 15.24 7.32 2.25
N ILE A 339 14.01 6.85 2.14
CA ILE A 339 13.68 5.64 1.38
C ILE A 339 14.10 5.75 -0.11
N ASP A 340 14.17 6.96 -0.64
CA ASP A 340 14.55 7.21 -2.04
C ASP A 340 16.03 6.94 -2.31
N ASP A 341 16.87 7.10 -1.29
CA ASP A 341 18.33 6.86 -1.39
C ASP A 341 18.67 5.36 -1.45
N PHE A 342 17.77 4.49 -1.01
CA PHE A 342 17.98 3.05 -1.07
C PHE A 342 17.73 2.53 -2.48
N LYS A 343 18.67 1.78 -3.06
CA LYS A 343 18.51 1.15 -4.38
C LYS A 343 17.87 -0.23 -4.27
N LEU A 344 16.68 -0.38 -4.84
CA LEU A 344 16.04 -1.68 -5.01
C LEU A 344 16.67 -2.45 -6.16
N GLU A 345 16.96 -3.72 -5.93
CA GLU A 345 17.44 -4.66 -6.94
C GLU A 345 16.44 -5.80 -7.10
N PHE A 346 16.02 -6.09 -8.32
CA PHE A 346 15.07 -7.18 -8.60
C PHE A 346 15.49 -8.52 -8.01
N LYS A 347 16.78 -8.85 -8.10
CA LYS A 347 17.35 -10.12 -7.59
C LYS A 347 17.28 -10.28 -6.07
N LYS A 348 17.02 -9.18 -5.34
CA LYS A 348 16.89 -9.17 -3.88
C LYS A 348 15.43 -9.19 -3.41
N ILE A 349 14.48 -9.11 -4.34
CA ILE A 349 13.06 -9.24 -4.04
C ILE A 349 12.75 -10.72 -3.79
N SER A 350 11.96 -11.02 -2.76
CA SER A 350 11.58 -12.39 -2.42
C SER A 350 10.80 -13.06 -3.55
N SER A 351 11.29 -14.21 -4.01
CA SER A 351 10.64 -15.02 -5.05
C SER A 351 9.52 -15.94 -4.52
N SER A 352 9.43 -16.16 -3.21
CA SER A 352 8.48 -17.09 -2.57
C SER A 352 7.34 -16.41 -1.82
N GLY A 353 7.30 -15.07 -1.83
CA GLY A 353 6.37 -14.30 -1.00
C GLY A 353 6.95 -13.97 0.36
N SER A 354 6.41 -12.92 0.97
CA SER A 354 6.83 -12.44 2.29
C SER A 354 5.63 -12.44 3.23
N LEU A 355 5.85 -12.87 4.47
CA LEU A 355 4.82 -12.75 5.52
C LEU A 355 4.56 -11.28 5.80
N PHE A 356 3.30 -10.91 5.80
CA PHE A 356 2.83 -9.60 6.21
C PHE A 356 2.65 -9.63 7.74
N ASP A 357 3.50 -8.91 8.43
CA ASP A 357 3.60 -8.84 9.89
C ASP A 357 3.19 -7.44 10.36
N VAL A 358 1.98 -7.33 10.93
CA VAL A 358 1.43 -6.08 11.44
C VAL A 358 2.22 -5.58 12.65
N ASP A 359 2.70 -6.47 13.52
CA ASP A 359 3.45 -6.08 14.71
C ASP A 359 4.80 -5.47 14.33
N LYS A 360 5.46 -6.06 13.32
CA LYS A 360 6.68 -5.47 12.74
C LYS A 360 6.41 -4.10 12.11
N LEU A 361 5.30 -3.92 11.40
CA LEU A 361 4.89 -2.63 10.84
C LEU A 361 4.66 -1.61 11.95
N LEU A 362 3.92 -1.97 13.01
CA LEU A 362 3.67 -1.09 14.15
C LEU A 362 4.96 -0.73 14.90
N ASN A 363 5.93 -1.65 14.98
CA ASN A 363 7.24 -1.34 15.55
C ASN A 363 8.04 -0.36 14.69
N ILE A 364 8.01 -0.51 13.37
CA ILE A 364 8.61 0.46 12.44
C ILE A 364 7.93 1.82 12.60
N SER A 365 6.60 1.85 12.66
CA SER A 365 5.80 3.06 12.85
C SER A 365 6.14 3.76 14.17
N LYS A 366 6.22 3.02 15.27
CA LYS A 366 6.64 3.52 16.58
C LYS A 366 8.03 4.16 16.54
N ASN A 367 8.97 3.53 15.87
CA ASN A 367 10.31 4.08 15.68
C ASN A 367 10.26 5.37 14.83
N TYR A 368 9.50 5.36 13.73
CA TYR A 368 9.34 6.53 12.86
C TYR A 368 8.73 7.72 13.63
N ILE A 369 7.59 7.53 14.30
CA ILE A 369 6.91 8.60 15.06
C ILE A 369 7.81 9.14 16.16
N SER A 370 8.64 8.31 16.79
CA SER A 370 9.55 8.76 17.86
C SER A 370 10.62 9.73 17.36
N LEU A 371 10.94 9.72 16.08
CA LEU A 371 11.94 10.61 15.46
C LEU A 371 11.35 11.92 14.95
N LEU A 372 10.02 12.03 14.88
CA LEU A 372 9.35 13.27 14.47
C LEU A 372 9.46 14.33 15.56
N SER A 373 9.55 15.60 15.17
CA SER A 373 9.43 16.72 16.11
C SER A 373 8.07 16.76 16.78
N ALA A 374 7.93 17.44 17.92
CA ALA A 374 6.66 17.61 18.60
C ALA A 374 5.61 18.29 17.70
N ILE A 375 6.03 19.27 16.91
CA ILE A 375 5.14 19.99 15.98
C ILE A 375 4.68 19.07 14.83
N ASP A 376 5.54 18.16 14.33
CA ASP A 376 5.16 17.21 13.29
C ASP A 376 4.17 16.18 13.83
N VAL A 377 4.39 15.66 15.05
CA VAL A 377 3.43 14.75 15.70
C VAL A 377 2.09 15.45 15.91
N TYR A 378 2.11 16.74 16.35
CA TYR A 378 0.90 17.54 16.49
C TYR A 378 0.15 17.67 15.15
N ASN A 379 0.83 18.10 14.09
CA ASN A 379 0.20 18.31 12.79
C ASN A 379 -0.41 17.02 12.24
N ASN A 380 0.31 15.91 12.32
CA ASN A 380 -0.19 14.62 11.86
C ASN A 380 -1.35 14.09 12.72
N THR A 381 -1.28 14.28 14.05
CA THR A 381 -2.38 13.88 14.94
C THR A 381 -3.62 14.75 14.72
N LEU A 382 -3.44 16.04 14.46
CA LEU A 382 -4.53 16.97 14.13
C LEU A 382 -5.20 16.57 12.81
N GLU A 383 -4.42 16.25 11.77
CA GLU A 383 -4.95 15.80 10.47
C GLU A 383 -5.69 14.46 10.60
N TYR A 384 -5.14 13.52 11.36
CA TYR A 384 -5.82 12.27 11.70
C TYR A 384 -7.15 12.53 12.42
N SER A 385 -7.13 13.34 13.48
CA SER A 385 -8.30 13.59 14.31
C SER A 385 -9.43 14.31 13.57
N LYS A 386 -9.10 15.20 12.65
CA LYS A 386 -10.06 15.88 11.77
C LYS A 386 -10.96 14.90 10.99
N ASN A 387 -10.42 13.73 10.62
CA ASN A 387 -11.14 12.73 9.83
C ASN A 387 -11.78 11.62 10.68
N TYR A 388 -11.22 11.33 11.89
CA TYR A 388 -11.55 10.12 12.64
C TYR A 388 -11.87 10.32 14.12
N ASP A 389 -11.59 11.50 14.72
CA ASP A 389 -11.83 11.81 16.14
C ASP A 389 -12.10 13.30 16.36
N ASN A 390 -13.33 13.73 16.10
CA ASN A 390 -13.72 15.14 16.17
C ASN A 390 -13.49 15.76 17.56
N GLU A 391 -13.73 15.01 18.65
CA GLU A 391 -13.50 15.52 20.01
C GLU A 391 -12.01 15.82 20.25
N LEU A 392 -11.13 14.92 19.81
CA LEU A 392 -9.68 15.16 19.86
C LEU A 392 -9.28 16.34 18.97
N PHE A 393 -9.87 16.47 17.78
CA PHE A 393 -9.60 17.59 16.87
C PHE A 393 -9.94 18.94 17.54
N ASP A 394 -11.08 19.05 18.19
CA ASP A 394 -11.50 20.24 18.89
C ASP A 394 -10.55 20.60 20.05
N LEU A 395 -10.13 19.59 20.83
CA LEU A 395 -9.17 19.77 21.92
C LEU A 395 -7.80 20.23 21.42
N LEU A 396 -7.27 19.57 20.38
CA LEU A 396 -5.98 19.92 19.80
C LEU A 396 -6.01 21.34 19.20
N THR A 397 -7.12 21.71 18.56
CA THR A 397 -7.30 23.06 17.99
C THR A 397 -7.37 24.10 19.08
N LYS A 398 -8.16 23.85 20.15
CA LYS A 398 -8.34 24.74 21.28
C LYS A 398 -7.06 24.97 22.09
N TYR A 399 -6.27 23.92 22.29
CA TYR A 399 -5.09 23.90 23.14
C TYR A 399 -3.79 23.65 22.37
N LYS A 400 -3.60 24.30 21.22
CA LYS A 400 -2.49 24.03 20.30
C LYS A 400 -1.14 23.96 20.99
N ASP A 401 -0.69 25.05 21.62
CA ASP A 401 0.67 25.14 22.19
C ASP A 401 0.84 24.18 23.38
N TYR A 402 -0.21 24.02 24.18
CA TYR A 402 -0.23 23.03 25.25
C TYR A 402 -0.08 21.60 24.71
N SER A 403 -0.81 21.25 23.66
CA SER A 403 -0.78 19.94 23.04
C SER A 403 0.60 19.63 22.43
N ILE A 404 1.25 20.61 21.80
CA ILE A 404 2.62 20.48 21.30
C ILE A 404 3.58 20.18 22.46
N ASN A 405 3.45 20.89 23.59
CA ASN A 405 4.27 20.65 24.77
C ASN A 405 4.02 19.25 25.38
N VAL A 406 2.77 18.78 25.40
CA VAL A 406 2.44 17.40 25.82
C VAL A 406 3.10 16.38 24.91
N MET A 407 3.10 16.60 23.60
CA MET A 407 3.76 15.73 22.63
C MET A 407 5.29 15.77 22.72
N ASN A 408 5.85 16.85 23.30
CA ASN A 408 7.29 17.00 23.47
C ASN A 408 7.85 16.30 24.71
N ILE A 409 7.01 15.85 25.65
CA ILE A 409 7.47 15.14 26.84
C ILE A 409 8.34 13.94 26.43
N GLU A 410 9.61 13.95 26.83
CA GLU A 410 10.63 12.94 26.52
C GLU A 410 10.82 12.67 25.00
N ARG A 411 10.56 13.64 24.13
CA ARG A 411 10.67 13.48 22.67
C ARG A 411 11.99 13.99 22.13
N GLU A 412 12.26 15.26 22.21
CA GLU A 412 13.43 15.89 21.60
C GLU A 412 14.69 15.69 22.45
N GLN A 413 15.09 14.42 22.59
CA GLN A 413 16.25 14.00 23.37
C GLN A 413 17.02 12.84 22.68
N LYS A 414 18.20 12.52 23.18
CA LYS A 414 19.09 11.48 22.60
C LYS A 414 18.42 10.11 22.46
N LYS A 415 17.49 9.77 23.37
CA LYS A 415 16.68 8.54 23.34
C LYS A 415 15.22 8.94 23.47
N PRO A 416 14.56 9.30 22.34
CA PRO A 416 13.17 9.73 22.37
C PRO A 416 12.24 8.62 22.84
N ARG A 417 11.15 9.01 23.48
CA ARG A 417 10.10 8.11 23.94
C ARG A 417 9.42 7.42 22.73
N LYS A 418 9.14 6.13 22.88
CA LYS A 418 8.51 5.29 21.85
C LYS A 418 7.17 4.75 22.37
N ASP A 419 6.18 5.59 22.48
CA ASP A 419 4.86 5.26 23.02
C ASP A 419 3.75 5.23 21.97
N LEU A 420 3.90 5.99 20.88
CA LEU A 420 2.92 6.06 19.81
C LEU A 420 3.34 5.18 18.63
N ALA A 421 2.53 4.18 18.31
CA ALA A 421 2.65 3.40 17.08
C ALA A 421 1.74 3.94 15.98
N MET A 422 0.70 4.68 16.37
CA MET A 422 -0.33 5.28 15.52
C MET A 422 -0.68 6.66 16.08
N PHE A 423 -1.10 7.59 15.24
CA PHE A 423 -1.56 8.90 15.72
C PHE A 423 -2.84 8.79 16.58
N SER A 424 -3.65 7.76 16.36
CA SER A 424 -4.79 7.41 17.23
C SER A 424 -4.40 7.04 18.66
N ASP A 425 -3.16 6.60 18.89
CA ASP A 425 -2.68 6.26 20.25
C ASP A 425 -2.54 7.52 21.14
N PHE A 426 -2.43 8.71 20.54
CA PHE A 426 -2.23 9.94 21.31
C PHE A 426 -3.32 10.16 22.35
N ARG A 427 -4.59 10.05 21.97
CA ARG A 427 -5.71 10.16 22.90
C ARG A 427 -5.63 9.13 24.01
N LYS A 428 -5.39 7.87 23.68
CA LYS A 428 -5.31 6.76 24.63
C LYS A 428 -4.16 6.91 25.63
N GLN A 429 -3.03 7.48 25.17
CA GLN A 429 -1.83 7.64 25.99
C GLN A 429 -1.83 8.94 26.81
N ASN A 430 -2.53 10.00 26.37
CA ASN A 430 -2.39 11.34 26.92
C ASN A 430 -3.75 11.99 27.33
N TRP A 431 -4.86 11.24 27.36
CA TRP A 431 -6.19 11.76 27.71
C TRP A 431 -6.21 12.49 29.04
N TYR A 432 -5.44 12.03 30.02
CA TYR A 432 -5.35 12.65 31.35
C TYR A 432 -4.72 14.05 31.33
N MET A 433 -4.12 14.47 30.23
CA MET A 433 -3.59 15.83 30.10
C MET A 433 -4.70 16.87 29.85
N TYR A 434 -5.91 16.46 29.47
CA TYR A 434 -7.04 17.35 29.16
C TYR A 434 -8.15 17.18 30.19
N ASP A 435 -8.59 18.31 30.80
CA ASP A 435 -9.60 18.24 31.86
C ASP A 435 -10.96 17.78 31.33
N GLU A 436 -11.28 18.07 30.07
CA GLU A 436 -12.49 17.60 29.39
C GLU A 436 -12.55 16.06 29.28
N LEU A 437 -11.40 15.42 29.18
CA LEU A 437 -11.29 13.96 29.11
C LEU A 437 -11.04 13.31 30.48
N PHE A 438 -10.69 14.11 31.50
CA PHE A 438 -10.38 13.60 32.84
C PHE A 438 -11.66 13.31 33.65
N THR A 439 -12.39 12.29 33.18
CA THR A 439 -13.69 11.83 33.71
C THR A 439 -13.66 10.32 33.91
N ASN A 440 -14.59 9.77 34.69
CA ASN A 440 -14.69 8.32 34.97
C ASN A 440 -13.37 7.72 35.50
N LEU A 441 -12.87 8.29 36.60
CA LEU A 441 -11.54 8.01 37.12
C LEU A 441 -11.47 6.64 37.80
N ASN A 442 -10.56 5.79 37.33
CA ASN A 442 -10.20 4.54 37.95
C ASN A 442 -8.71 4.58 38.31
N TYR A 443 -8.41 4.74 39.59
CA TYR A 443 -7.04 4.95 40.08
C TYR A 443 -6.30 3.62 40.26
N GLU A 444 -5.14 3.48 39.61
CA GLU A 444 -4.26 2.29 39.68
C GLU A 444 -3.30 2.36 40.88
N TRP A 445 -3.86 2.45 42.13
CA TRP A 445 -3.03 2.49 43.32
C TRP A 445 -2.16 1.25 43.44
N GLN A 446 -0.90 1.45 43.86
CA GLN A 446 0.08 0.36 44.06
C GLN A 446 0.28 0.04 45.56
N ASN A 447 1.47 0.33 46.10
CA ASN A 447 1.87 -0.03 47.45
C ASN A 447 1.15 0.80 48.53
N ILE A 448 0.75 2.04 48.26
CA ILE A 448 0.02 2.93 49.15
C ILE A 448 -1.41 3.00 48.67
N THR A 449 -2.34 2.45 49.43
CA THR A 449 -3.78 2.38 49.07
C THR A 449 -4.68 3.04 50.12
N ASP A 450 -4.15 3.33 51.31
CA ASP A 450 -4.90 4.02 52.34
C ASP A 450 -5.18 5.48 51.99
N LYS A 451 -6.44 5.86 51.99
CA LYS A 451 -6.88 7.19 51.56
C LYS A 451 -6.39 8.32 52.45
N ILE A 452 -6.20 8.08 53.73
CA ILE A 452 -5.72 9.09 54.69
C ILE A 452 -4.25 9.36 54.38
N GLU A 453 -3.47 8.32 54.27
CA GLU A 453 -2.05 8.38 53.92
C GLU A 453 -1.82 9.03 52.56
N ILE A 454 -2.61 8.67 51.52
CA ILE A 454 -2.58 9.31 50.21
C ILE A 454 -2.82 10.82 50.36
N LYS A 455 -3.84 11.25 51.09
CA LYS A 455 -4.16 12.68 51.31
C LYS A 455 -3.06 13.41 52.06
N GLU A 456 -2.43 12.81 53.06
CA GLU A 456 -1.30 13.41 53.74
C GLU A 456 -0.13 13.67 52.78
N ILE A 457 0.22 12.70 51.94
CA ILE A 457 1.28 12.85 50.93
C ILE A 457 0.94 14.00 49.97
N LEU A 458 -0.29 14.01 49.42
CA LEU A 458 -0.72 15.02 48.45
C LEU A 458 -0.73 16.41 49.01
N ASN A 459 -1.28 16.59 50.24
CA ASN A 459 -1.36 17.88 50.91
C ASN A 459 0.02 18.42 51.27
N LEU A 460 0.89 17.59 51.79
CA LEU A 460 2.25 18.02 52.13
C LEU A 460 3.03 18.38 50.87
N TYR A 461 2.91 17.60 49.81
CA TYR A 461 3.61 17.86 48.55
C TYR A 461 3.16 19.19 47.91
N ILE A 462 1.84 19.42 47.79
CA ILE A 462 1.33 20.62 47.10
C ILE A 462 1.65 21.91 47.88
N SER A 463 1.79 21.82 49.21
CA SER A 463 2.23 22.97 50.03
C SER A 463 3.66 23.40 49.74
N LYS A 464 4.52 22.48 49.26
CA LYS A 464 5.92 22.74 48.91
C LYS A 464 6.13 23.04 47.43
N TYR A 465 5.15 22.72 46.56
CA TYR A 465 5.28 22.83 45.10
C TYR A 465 5.40 24.29 44.63
N SER A 466 6.34 24.54 43.73
CA SER A 466 6.46 25.82 43.00
C SER A 466 6.62 25.52 41.49
N ALA A 467 5.90 26.28 40.67
CA ALA A 467 5.99 26.17 39.20
C ALA A 467 7.38 26.58 38.64
N ASN A 468 8.18 27.29 39.44
CA ASN A 468 9.53 27.72 39.04
C ASN A 468 10.62 26.73 39.43
N ASP A 469 10.29 25.59 40.05
CA ASP A 469 11.27 24.57 40.40
C ASP A 469 11.85 23.93 39.14
N ASP A 470 13.17 23.79 39.12
CA ASP A 470 13.81 22.89 38.18
C ASP A 470 13.64 21.42 38.65
N LYS A 471 14.07 20.48 37.83
CA LYS A 471 13.85 19.05 38.10
C LYS A 471 14.55 18.57 39.37
N ASP A 472 15.73 19.12 39.68
CA ASP A 472 16.49 18.75 40.89
C ASP A 472 15.81 19.30 42.16
N THR A 473 15.38 20.55 42.13
CA THR A 473 14.61 21.19 43.23
C THR A 473 13.30 20.48 43.45
N TRP A 474 12.56 20.16 42.40
CA TRP A 474 11.33 19.37 42.46
C TRP A 474 11.57 18.00 43.12
N PHE A 475 12.62 17.30 42.73
CA PHE A 475 12.95 15.98 43.30
C PHE A 475 13.39 16.06 44.75
N ASN A 476 14.15 17.10 45.15
CA ASN A 476 14.54 17.32 46.54
C ASN A 476 13.32 17.60 47.44
N LYS A 477 12.34 18.38 46.97
CA LYS A 477 11.06 18.58 47.70
C LYS A 477 10.30 17.26 47.90
N MET A 478 10.38 16.35 46.95
CA MET A 478 9.79 15.01 47.11
C MET A 478 10.53 14.19 48.18
N LYS A 479 11.87 14.28 48.27
CA LYS A 479 12.63 13.69 49.36
C LYS A 479 12.25 14.24 50.72
N GLU A 480 12.06 15.57 50.82
CA GLU A 480 11.57 16.18 52.08
C GLU A 480 10.20 15.68 52.48
N VAL A 481 9.29 15.44 51.54
CA VAL A 481 7.99 14.80 51.85
C VAL A 481 8.19 13.39 52.39
N CYS A 482 9.08 12.58 51.78
CA CYS A 482 9.40 11.26 52.26
C CYS A 482 9.94 11.28 53.68
N ASP A 483 10.94 12.11 53.96
CA ASP A 483 11.56 12.19 55.29
C ASP A 483 10.55 12.66 56.38
N THR A 484 9.65 13.60 56.03
CA THR A 484 8.62 14.10 56.93
C THR A 484 7.59 13.06 57.30
N LEU A 485 7.20 12.18 56.33
CA LEU A 485 6.14 11.18 56.50
C LEU A 485 6.66 9.76 56.87
N GLY A 486 7.98 9.58 57.01
CA GLY A 486 8.60 8.30 57.39
C GLY A 486 8.82 7.33 56.24
N TYR A 487 8.92 7.85 55.02
CA TYR A 487 9.36 7.08 53.84
C TYR A 487 10.85 7.27 53.63
N ALA A 488 11.51 6.30 52.99
CA ALA A 488 12.89 6.42 52.61
C ALA A 488 13.05 7.36 51.39
N SER A 489 13.79 8.44 51.56
CA SER A 489 14.18 9.37 50.48
C SER A 489 15.35 8.85 49.64
N ASP A 490 16.11 7.88 50.16
CA ASP A 490 17.21 7.19 49.52
C ASP A 490 16.93 5.70 49.33
N MET A 491 17.01 5.24 48.09
CA MET A 491 16.75 3.84 47.72
C MET A 491 17.79 2.87 48.23
N LYS A 492 19.04 3.32 48.50
CA LYS A 492 20.09 2.47 49.05
C LYS A 492 19.82 2.23 50.52
N ALA A 493 19.53 3.28 51.28
CA ALA A 493 19.14 3.19 52.68
C ALA A 493 17.90 2.29 52.87
N TYR A 494 16.92 2.42 51.99
CA TYR A 494 15.73 1.56 52.01
C TYR A 494 16.08 0.06 51.82
N LYS A 495 16.93 -0.26 50.83
CA LYS A 495 17.34 -1.65 50.56
C LYS A 495 18.13 -2.29 51.71
N GLU A 496 18.93 -1.47 52.43
CA GLU A 496 19.70 -1.94 53.59
C GLU A 496 18.81 -2.22 54.80
N ASN A 497 17.79 -1.40 55.07
CA ASN A 497 16.93 -1.48 56.23
C ASN A 497 15.45 -1.16 55.89
N PRO A 498 14.75 -1.99 55.15
CA PRO A 498 13.39 -1.68 54.68
C PRO A 498 12.37 -1.52 55.83
N ASN A 499 12.57 -2.21 56.94
CA ASN A 499 11.67 -2.18 58.08
C ASN A 499 11.68 -0.86 58.89
N ASN A 500 12.64 0.03 58.60
CA ASN A 500 12.72 1.34 59.24
C ASN A 500 11.83 2.39 58.60
N TYR A 501 11.20 2.05 57.49
CA TYR A 501 10.43 2.99 56.68
C TYR A 501 9.04 2.44 56.34
N LYS A 502 8.06 3.31 56.15
CA LYS A 502 6.73 2.94 55.64
C LYS A 502 6.75 2.46 54.19
N GLY A 503 7.74 2.86 53.42
CA GLY A 503 7.95 2.63 51.99
C GLY A 503 9.10 3.48 51.50
N ASN A 504 9.13 3.82 50.24
CA ASN A 504 10.23 4.56 49.63
C ASN A 504 9.73 5.66 48.69
N ILE A 505 10.67 6.47 48.18
CA ILE A 505 10.39 7.62 47.30
C ILE A 505 9.65 7.22 45.99
N ALA A 506 9.82 5.98 45.50
CA ALA A 506 9.09 5.53 44.31
C ALA A 506 7.60 5.31 44.65
N ASP A 507 7.27 4.88 45.87
CA ASP A 507 5.89 4.73 46.35
C ASP A 507 5.19 6.09 46.46
N VAL A 508 5.88 7.09 47.03
CA VAL A 508 5.39 8.49 47.13
C VAL A 508 5.23 9.10 45.75
N SER A 509 6.21 8.91 44.84
CA SER A 509 6.11 9.37 43.45
C SER A 509 4.95 8.71 42.71
N ASN A 510 4.67 7.44 43.00
CA ASN A 510 3.54 6.72 42.40
C ASN A 510 2.20 7.30 42.89
N VAL A 511 2.05 7.67 44.15
CA VAL A 511 0.85 8.34 44.67
C VAL A 511 0.59 9.63 43.90
N LEU A 512 1.59 10.49 43.73
CA LEU A 512 1.46 11.71 42.94
C LEU A 512 1.07 11.44 41.49
N ARG A 513 1.72 10.44 40.88
CA ARG A 513 1.44 10.05 39.50
C ARG A 513 0.01 9.56 39.32
N VAL A 514 -0.43 8.64 40.16
CA VAL A 514 -1.77 8.06 40.08
C VAL A 514 -2.85 9.11 40.37
N SER A 515 -2.64 10.01 41.33
CA SER A 515 -3.57 11.10 41.60
C SER A 515 -3.76 12.05 40.42
N LEU A 516 -2.71 12.28 39.62
CA LEU A 516 -2.75 13.22 38.49
C LEU A 516 -3.20 12.59 37.19
N THR A 517 -2.98 11.29 37.02
CA THR A 517 -3.14 10.62 35.73
C THR A 517 -4.03 9.38 35.79
N THR A 518 -4.39 8.93 36.97
CA THR A 518 -5.01 7.64 37.32
C THR A 518 -4.14 6.41 37.06
N LYS A 519 -2.99 6.56 36.38
CA LYS A 519 -2.12 5.47 35.94
C LYS A 519 -0.88 5.34 36.81
N SER A 520 -0.47 4.12 37.05
CA SER A 520 0.78 3.79 37.76
C SER A 520 2.04 4.00 36.91
N MET A 521 1.90 3.99 35.59
CA MET A 521 2.99 4.22 34.63
C MET A 521 2.61 5.30 33.62
N THR A 522 3.44 6.33 33.53
CA THR A 522 3.30 7.46 32.57
C THR A 522 4.68 7.92 32.14
N PRO A 523 4.78 8.86 31.19
CA PRO A 523 6.00 9.63 30.94
C PRO A 523 6.51 10.37 32.17
N ASP A 524 7.54 11.20 31.99
CA ASP A 524 8.20 11.96 33.06
C ASP A 524 7.19 12.75 33.91
N LEU A 525 7.14 12.44 35.21
CA LEU A 525 6.18 13.02 36.14
C LEU A 525 6.41 14.52 36.35
N TYR A 526 7.67 14.96 36.38
CA TYR A 526 7.99 16.38 36.53
C TYR A 526 7.43 17.20 35.37
N GLU A 527 7.62 16.73 34.14
CA GLU A 527 7.09 17.42 32.96
C GLU A 527 5.57 17.44 32.92
N ILE A 528 4.92 16.33 33.31
CA ILE A 528 3.45 16.27 33.44
C ILE A 528 2.97 17.31 34.45
N MET A 529 3.59 17.37 35.64
CA MET A 529 3.19 18.30 36.72
C MET A 529 3.40 19.76 36.31
N LYS A 530 4.51 20.03 35.61
CA LYS A 530 4.82 21.36 35.09
C LYS A 530 3.77 21.84 34.08
N LEU A 531 3.31 20.95 33.18
CA LEU A 531 2.28 21.28 32.20
C LEU A 531 0.87 21.39 32.81
N LEU A 532 0.55 20.58 33.80
CA LEU A 532 -0.72 20.68 34.51
C LEU A 532 -0.82 21.98 35.31
N GLY A 533 0.26 22.42 35.95
CA GLY A 533 0.31 23.57 36.82
C GLY A 533 -0.38 23.34 38.19
N LYS A 534 -0.13 24.24 39.15
CA LYS A 534 -0.55 24.06 40.54
C LYS A 534 -2.06 23.94 40.68
N GLU A 535 -2.83 24.81 40.04
CA GLU A 535 -4.30 24.84 40.13
C GLU A 535 -4.96 23.51 39.72
N ARG A 536 -4.54 22.97 38.57
CA ARG A 536 -5.08 21.68 38.07
C ARG A 536 -4.64 20.51 38.96
N MET A 537 -3.43 20.56 39.50
CA MET A 537 -2.96 19.53 40.44
C MET A 537 -3.78 19.56 41.74
N GLU A 538 -4.00 20.74 42.33
CA GLU A 538 -4.84 20.90 43.53
C GLU A 538 -6.27 20.39 43.32
N LYS A 539 -6.86 20.74 42.17
CA LYS A 539 -8.19 20.23 41.79
C LYS A 539 -8.21 18.69 41.72
N ARG A 540 -7.20 18.06 41.11
CA ARG A 540 -7.14 16.60 41.00
C ARG A 540 -6.83 15.88 42.32
N PHE A 541 -6.00 16.48 43.17
CA PHE A 541 -5.73 15.94 44.50
C PHE A 541 -6.98 15.96 45.39
N ASN A 542 -7.85 16.96 45.20
CA ASN A 542 -9.13 17.06 45.91
C ASN A 542 -10.19 16.07 45.41
N MET A 543 -9.98 15.41 44.24
CA MET A 543 -10.85 14.37 43.70
C MET A 543 -10.57 12.98 44.30
N VAL A 544 -9.40 12.80 44.91
CA VAL A 544 -8.97 11.55 45.56
C VAL A 544 -9.48 11.53 47.01
#